data_08b6047b9010d44d0d7b1ba73995330b
#
_entry.id   08b6047b9010d44d0d7b1ba73995330b
#
_cell.length_a   1.000
_cell.length_b   1.000
_cell.length_c   1.000
_cell.angle_alpha   90.00
_cell.angle_beta   90.00
_cell.angle_gamma   90.00
#
_symmetry.space_group_name_H-M   'P 1'
#
loop_
_entity.id
_entity.type
_entity.pdbx_description
1 polymer ?
#
loop_
_entity_poly.entity_id
_entity_poly.type
_entity_poly.pdbx_seq_one_letter_code
_entity_poly.pdbx_strand_id
1 'polypeptide(L)'
;AKIYIHAADANGAGSRLFPLSGAVKQLHFYDEGDTLTLGSLTIHVMYTPGHSKGSVTLLVGDVLFTGDTLFAGSCGRTDLAGGSYEEIMSSLARLGKLEGDYHVCPGHDVTSTLERERQFNPFLREALRQN
;
A
#
# COMPACT_ATOMS: atom_id res chain seq x y z
N ALA A 1 -20.85 4.31 7.57
CA ALA A 1 -19.42 4.01 7.78
C ALA A 1 -18.55 5.15 7.31
N LYS A 2 -17.40 5.32 7.94
CA LYS A 2 -16.41 6.32 7.53
C LYS A 2 -15.55 5.74 6.40
N ILE A 3 -15.25 6.58 5.41
CA ILE A 3 -14.37 6.21 4.30
C ILE A 3 -13.05 6.96 4.43
N TYR A 4 -11.94 6.24 4.30
CA TYR A 4 -10.60 6.79 4.41
C TYR A 4 -9.85 6.66 3.11
N ILE A 5 -9.13 7.71 2.73
CA ILE A 5 -8.26 7.75 1.56
C ILE A 5 -7.08 8.68 1.84
N HIS A 6 -5.95 8.46 1.18
CA HIS A 6 -4.84 9.41 1.23
C HIS A 6 -5.16 10.62 0.37
N ALA A 7 -4.84 11.82 0.87
CA ALA A 7 -5.17 13.08 0.18
C ALA A 7 -4.61 13.14 -1.26
N ALA A 8 -3.42 12.57 -1.49
CA ALA A 8 -2.81 12.56 -2.82
C ALA A 8 -3.66 11.80 -3.84
N ASP A 9 -4.36 10.74 -3.43
CA ASP A 9 -5.25 10.00 -4.32
C ASP A 9 -6.62 10.69 -4.47
N ALA A 10 -7.13 11.29 -3.41
CA ALA A 10 -8.41 12.01 -3.46
C ALA A 10 -8.35 13.21 -4.39
N ASN A 11 -7.20 13.90 -4.45
CA ASN A 11 -6.99 15.14 -5.21
C ASN A 11 -6.05 14.98 -6.39
N GLY A 12 -5.53 13.77 -6.64
CA GLY A 12 -4.56 13.49 -7.70
C GLY A 12 -5.19 13.15 -9.04
N ALA A 13 -4.36 12.66 -9.96
CA ALA A 13 -4.77 12.33 -11.32
C ALA A 13 -5.91 11.29 -11.38
N GLY A 14 -5.89 10.32 -10.48
CA GLY A 14 -6.91 9.28 -10.41
C GLY A 14 -8.28 9.78 -9.99
N SER A 15 -8.36 10.91 -9.29
CA SER A 15 -9.61 11.47 -8.81
C SER A 15 -10.54 11.91 -9.94
N ARG A 16 -10.01 12.15 -11.13
CA ARG A 16 -10.83 12.48 -12.31
C ARG A 16 -11.65 11.30 -12.79
N LEU A 17 -11.12 10.10 -12.61
CA LEU A 17 -11.81 8.87 -13.01
C LEU A 17 -12.81 8.40 -11.96
N PHE A 18 -12.49 8.62 -10.70
CA PHE A 18 -13.30 8.16 -9.56
C PHE A 18 -13.46 9.30 -8.54
N PRO A 19 -14.20 10.37 -8.87
CA PRO A 19 -14.35 11.50 -7.96
C PRO A 19 -15.20 11.13 -6.74
N LEU A 20 -14.58 11.12 -5.58
CA LEU A 20 -15.25 10.77 -4.32
C LEU A 20 -15.82 11.98 -3.58
N SER A 21 -15.24 13.17 -3.79
CA SER A 21 -15.48 14.34 -2.96
C SER A 21 -16.94 14.84 -2.97
N GLY A 22 -17.67 14.60 -4.06
CA GLY A 22 -19.08 15.02 -4.14
C GLY A 22 -20.08 13.95 -3.73
N ALA A 23 -19.65 12.69 -3.61
CA ALA A 23 -20.53 11.55 -3.39
C ALA A 23 -20.46 10.97 -1.98
N VAL A 24 -19.41 11.30 -1.21
CA VAL A 24 -19.15 10.71 0.10
C VAL A 24 -19.25 11.76 1.20
N LYS A 25 -20.23 11.58 2.09
CA LYS A 25 -20.47 12.52 3.19
C LYS A 25 -19.49 12.38 4.35
N GLN A 26 -18.87 11.22 4.51
CA GLN A 26 -17.93 10.95 5.61
C GLN A 26 -16.59 10.50 5.05
N LEU A 27 -15.96 11.37 4.26
CA LEU A 27 -14.63 11.15 3.72
C LEU A 27 -13.59 11.69 4.72
N HIS A 28 -12.66 10.83 5.10
CA HIS A 28 -11.56 11.15 5.98
C HIS A 28 -10.24 10.89 5.26
N PHE A 29 -9.21 11.61 5.64
CA PHE A 29 -7.88 11.40 5.10
C PHE A 29 -6.99 10.72 6.14
N TYR A 30 -6.12 9.83 5.68
CA TYR A 30 -5.08 9.24 6.50
C TYR A 30 -3.73 9.42 5.83
N ASP A 31 -2.67 9.28 6.59
CA ASP A 31 -1.30 9.45 6.12
C ASP A 31 -0.34 8.61 6.95
N GLU A 32 0.93 8.67 6.60
CA GLU A 32 2.01 7.96 7.30
C GLU A 32 1.92 8.14 8.80
N GLY A 33 2.01 7.02 9.50
CA GLY A 33 2.04 7.00 10.95
C GLY A 33 0.68 7.11 11.64
N ASP A 34 -0.40 7.33 10.88
CA ASP A 34 -1.73 7.37 11.45
C ASP A 34 -2.14 6.00 11.99
N THR A 35 -2.96 6.03 13.04
CA THR A 35 -3.52 4.86 13.66
C THR A 35 -5.03 4.98 13.67
N LEU A 36 -5.71 3.95 13.15
CA LEU A 36 -7.16 3.87 13.14
C LEU A 36 -7.60 2.70 14.01
N THR A 37 -8.80 2.78 14.56
CA THR A 37 -9.36 1.68 15.34
C THR A 37 -10.62 1.16 14.68
N LEU A 38 -10.79 -0.17 14.70
CA LEU A 38 -11.99 -0.85 14.25
C LEU A 38 -12.32 -1.92 15.27
N GLY A 39 -13.27 -1.64 16.16
CA GLY A 39 -13.53 -2.50 17.31
C GLY A 39 -12.29 -2.58 18.19
N SER A 40 -11.80 -3.80 18.44
CA SER A 40 -10.58 -4.04 19.21
C SER A 40 -9.30 -4.02 18.37
N LEU A 41 -9.43 -3.86 17.05
CA LEU A 41 -8.29 -3.86 16.15
C LEU A 41 -7.67 -2.47 16.03
N THR A 42 -6.35 -2.44 15.93
CA THR A 42 -5.58 -1.23 15.65
C THR A 42 -4.97 -1.35 14.26
N ILE A 43 -5.22 -0.35 13.43
CA ILE A 43 -4.75 -0.29 12.04
C ILE A 43 -3.67 0.78 11.96
N HIS A 44 -2.46 0.39 11.58
CA HIS A 44 -1.34 1.33 11.36
C HIS A 44 -1.20 1.62 9.87
N VAL A 45 -1.12 2.91 9.53
CA VAL A 45 -0.99 3.36 8.14
C VAL A 45 0.47 3.58 7.79
N MET A 46 0.93 2.92 6.74
CA MET A 46 2.28 3.09 6.18
C MET A 46 2.14 3.67 4.77
N TYR A 47 2.80 4.79 4.51
CA TYR A 47 2.79 5.38 3.18
C TYR A 47 3.71 4.60 2.24
N THR A 48 3.14 4.00 1.19
CA THR A 48 3.87 3.17 0.23
C THR A 48 3.51 3.58 -1.20
N PRO A 49 3.97 4.77 -1.64
CA PRO A 49 3.64 5.27 -2.98
C PRO A 49 4.37 4.52 -4.08
N GLY A 50 3.91 4.68 -5.30
CA GLY A 50 4.53 4.12 -6.51
C GLY A 50 3.51 3.63 -7.52
N HIS A 51 2.52 2.85 -7.11
CA HIS A 51 1.36 2.54 -7.95
C HIS A 51 0.51 3.80 -8.12
N SER A 52 0.26 4.49 -7.04
CA SER A 52 -0.33 5.84 -7.03
C SER A 52 0.39 6.70 -5.99
N LYS A 53 0.16 8.03 -6.05
CA LYS A 53 0.77 8.96 -5.09
C LYS A 53 0.22 8.79 -3.68
N GLY A 54 -0.97 8.24 -3.54
CA GLY A 54 -1.61 8.02 -2.24
C GLY A 54 -1.67 6.58 -1.79
N SER A 55 -0.92 5.68 -2.43
CA SER A 55 -0.91 4.27 -2.02
C SER A 55 -0.38 4.11 -0.60
N VAL A 56 -1.08 3.31 0.19
CA VAL A 56 -0.68 2.98 1.55
C VAL A 56 -0.74 1.47 1.77
N THR A 57 0.02 1.00 2.76
CA THR A 57 -0.07 -0.35 3.29
C THR A 57 -0.65 -0.24 4.70
N LEU A 58 -1.61 -1.08 5.01
CA LEU A 58 -2.22 -1.12 6.35
C LEU A 58 -1.69 -2.33 7.11
N LEU A 59 -1.16 -2.07 8.29
CA LEU A 59 -0.68 -3.13 9.19
C LEU A 59 -1.68 -3.35 10.30
N VAL A 60 -2.21 -4.56 10.39
CA VAL A 60 -3.15 -4.96 11.44
C VAL A 60 -2.64 -6.26 12.06
N GLY A 61 -2.12 -6.19 13.29
CA GLY A 61 -1.48 -7.35 13.92
C GLY A 61 -0.32 -7.86 13.07
N ASP A 62 -0.42 -9.10 12.59
CA ASP A 62 0.59 -9.73 11.73
C ASP A 62 0.19 -9.75 10.24
N VAL A 63 -0.76 -8.92 9.83
CA VAL A 63 -1.27 -8.87 8.45
C VAL A 63 -0.95 -7.52 7.83
N LEU A 64 -0.38 -7.56 6.63
CA LEU A 64 -0.15 -6.40 5.78
C LEU A 64 -1.19 -6.38 4.66
N PHE A 65 -1.99 -5.34 4.61
CA PHE A 65 -2.89 -5.08 3.48
C PHE A 65 -2.15 -4.13 2.53
N THR A 66 -1.58 -4.69 1.49
CA THR A 66 -0.61 -3.98 0.65
C THR A 66 -1.22 -3.28 -0.56
N GLY A 67 -2.54 -3.37 -0.74
CA GLY A 67 -3.22 -2.75 -1.88
C GLY A 67 -2.58 -3.15 -3.19
N ASP A 68 -2.24 -2.18 -4.00
CA ASP A 68 -1.58 -2.39 -5.29
C ASP A 68 -0.06 -2.11 -5.23
N THR A 69 0.55 -2.31 -4.08
CA THR A 69 2.01 -2.15 -3.91
C THR A 69 2.73 -3.49 -4.05
N LEU A 70 2.44 -4.45 -3.19
CA LEU A 70 3.10 -5.76 -3.19
C LEU A 70 2.08 -6.85 -3.49
N PHE A 71 2.36 -7.66 -4.51
CA PHE A 71 1.58 -8.84 -4.88
C PHE A 71 2.39 -10.10 -4.69
N ALA A 72 1.73 -11.24 -4.68
CA ALA A 72 2.42 -12.53 -4.68
C ALA A 72 3.23 -12.67 -5.97
N GLY A 73 4.56 -12.63 -5.84
CA GLY A 73 5.48 -12.74 -6.98
C GLY A 73 5.56 -11.50 -7.87
N SER A 74 4.93 -10.39 -7.51
CA SER A 74 4.85 -9.20 -8.36
C SER A 74 4.69 -7.91 -7.55
N CYS A 75 4.45 -6.82 -8.22
CA CYS A 75 4.12 -5.53 -7.63
C CYS A 75 3.15 -4.76 -8.52
N GLY A 76 2.59 -3.68 -7.99
CA GLY A 76 1.67 -2.84 -8.74
C GLY A 76 2.34 -2.18 -9.94
N ARG A 77 1.57 -1.92 -10.98
CA ARG A 77 2.06 -1.19 -12.16
C ARG A 77 2.34 0.26 -11.80
N THR A 78 3.30 0.86 -12.49
CA THR A 78 3.75 2.22 -12.23
C THR A 78 3.68 3.14 -13.45
N ASP A 79 3.06 2.66 -14.54
CA ASP A 79 3.01 3.34 -15.82
C ASP A 79 1.76 4.19 -16.04
N LEU A 80 0.88 4.26 -15.05
CA LEU A 80 -0.29 5.14 -15.08
C LEU A 80 0.03 6.50 -14.48
N ALA A 81 -0.87 7.48 -14.68
CA ALA A 81 -0.71 8.82 -14.13
C ALA A 81 -0.57 8.76 -12.59
N GLY A 82 0.46 9.41 -12.06
CA GLY A 82 0.79 9.36 -10.64
C GLY A 82 1.69 8.20 -10.25
N GLY A 83 1.94 7.24 -11.15
CA GLY A 83 2.83 6.11 -10.89
C GLY A 83 4.30 6.48 -10.96
N SER A 84 5.14 5.75 -10.21
CA SER A 84 6.59 5.95 -10.21
C SER A 84 7.29 4.65 -9.84
N TYR A 85 8.13 4.17 -10.74
CA TYR A 85 8.95 2.98 -10.48
C TYR A 85 9.91 3.19 -9.31
N GLU A 86 10.53 4.36 -9.22
CA GLU A 86 11.46 4.68 -8.12
C GLU A 86 10.74 4.66 -6.78
N GLU A 87 9.55 5.22 -6.72
CA GLU A 87 8.75 5.23 -5.49
C GLU A 87 8.33 3.81 -5.09
N ILE A 88 7.87 2.99 -6.04
CA ILE A 88 7.44 1.63 -5.67
C ILE A 88 8.63 0.78 -5.21
N MET A 89 9.81 0.97 -5.79
CA MET A 89 11.02 0.28 -5.33
C MET A 89 11.36 0.67 -3.89
N SER A 90 11.30 1.95 -3.54
CA SER A 90 11.52 2.40 -2.17
C SER A 90 10.46 1.85 -1.21
N SER A 91 9.21 1.81 -1.64
CA SER A 91 8.11 1.25 -0.84
C SER A 91 8.29 -0.25 -0.60
N LEU A 92 8.64 -1.00 -1.64
CA LEU A 92 8.92 -2.43 -1.52
C LEU A 92 10.09 -2.70 -0.58
N ALA A 93 11.17 -1.93 -0.70
CA ALA A 93 12.32 -2.07 0.19
C ALA A 93 11.94 -1.82 1.65
N ARG A 94 11.11 -0.82 1.89
CA ARG A 94 10.59 -0.53 3.24
C ARG A 94 9.82 -1.72 3.80
N LEU A 95 8.92 -2.31 3.02
CA LEU A 95 8.16 -3.48 3.45
C LEU A 95 9.08 -4.68 3.69
N GLY A 96 10.04 -4.91 2.80
CA GLY A 96 10.97 -6.03 2.90
C GLY A 96 11.90 -5.94 4.11
N LYS A 97 12.13 -4.75 4.63
CA LYS A 97 12.99 -4.51 5.81
C LYS A 97 12.26 -4.61 7.14
N LEU A 98 10.95 -4.81 7.14
CA LEU A 98 10.20 -5.01 8.37
C LEU A 98 10.72 -6.24 9.11
N GLU A 99 10.85 -6.13 10.43
CA GLU A 99 11.28 -7.26 11.25
C GLU A 99 10.16 -8.29 11.39
N GLY A 100 10.53 -9.58 11.29
CA GLY A 100 9.60 -10.68 11.44
C GLY A 100 8.89 -11.04 10.14
N ASP A 101 7.89 -11.88 10.26
CA ASP A 101 7.07 -12.29 9.14
C ASP A 101 5.65 -11.77 9.28
N TYR A 102 4.99 -11.59 8.14
CA TYR A 102 3.63 -11.06 8.07
C TYR A 102 2.87 -11.80 6.98
N HIS A 103 1.58 -11.98 7.18
CA HIS A 103 0.69 -12.36 6.09
C HIS A 103 0.51 -11.17 5.16
N VAL A 104 0.55 -11.41 3.86
CA VAL A 104 0.39 -10.36 2.84
C VAL A 104 -0.96 -10.57 2.15
N CYS A 105 -1.82 -9.56 2.25
CA CYS A 105 -3.13 -9.53 1.59
C CYS A 105 -3.13 -8.38 0.59
N PRO A 106 -2.85 -8.66 -0.69
CA PRO A 106 -2.83 -7.63 -1.73
C PRO A 106 -4.23 -7.26 -2.21
N GLY A 107 -4.32 -6.19 -2.98
CA GLY A 107 -5.58 -5.77 -3.62
C GLY A 107 -6.04 -6.68 -4.73
N HIS A 108 -5.12 -7.46 -5.31
CA HIS A 108 -5.36 -8.40 -6.40
C HIS A 108 -4.63 -9.70 -6.16
N ASP A 109 -5.08 -10.76 -6.82
CA ASP A 109 -4.46 -12.08 -6.79
C ASP A 109 -4.54 -12.75 -5.42
N VAL A 110 -3.60 -13.63 -5.14
CA VAL A 110 -3.63 -14.50 -3.96
C VAL A 110 -2.86 -13.88 -2.79
N THR A 111 -3.17 -14.35 -1.60
CA THR A 111 -2.42 -13.99 -0.40
C THR A 111 -1.05 -14.68 -0.38
N SER A 112 -0.13 -14.12 0.42
CA SER A 112 1.22 -14.64 0.54
C SER A 112 1.75 -14.37 1.95
N THR A 113 3.07 -14.52 2.14
CA THR A 113 3.77 -14.09 3.34
C THR A 113 4.95 -13.21 2.94
N LEU A 114 5.34 -12.30 3.82
CA LEU A 114 6.45 -11.40 3.53
C LEU A 114 7.76 -12.18 3.36
N GLU A 115 7.97 -13.22 4.15
CA GLU A 115 9.17 -14.07 4.03
C GLU A 115 9.23 -14.75 2.67
N ARG A 116 8.10 -15.26 2.17
CA ARG A 116 8.04 -15.84 0.83
C ARG A 116 8.39 -14.81 -0.24
N GLU A 117 7.87 -13.58 -0.11
CA GLU A 117 8.15 -12.52 -1.09
C GLU A 117 9.62 -12.09 -1.03
N ARG A 118 10.23 -12.06 0.15
CA ARG A 118 11.67 -11.78 0.28
C ARG A 118 12.51 -12.80 -0.48
N GLN A 119 12.08 -14.06 -0.52
CA GLN A 119 12.82 -15.14 -1.16
C GLN A 119 12.55 -15.24 -2.67
N PHE A 120 11.32 -15.04 -3.10
CA PHE A 120 10.89 -15.42 -4.45
C PHE A 120 10.35 -14.28 -5.31
N ASN A 121 10.06 -13.11 -4.74
CA ASN A 121 9.55 -11.98 -5.51
C ASN A 121 10.70 -11.21 -6.14
N PRO A 122 10.84 -11.20 -7.47
CA PRO A 122 11.98 -10.54 -8.12
C PRO A 122 11.98 -9.03 -7.92
N PHE A 123 10.81 -8.41 -7.82
CA PHE A 123 10.71 -6.95 -7.60
C PHE A 123 11.13 -6.57 -6.18
N LEU A 124 10.69 -7.32 -5.17
CA LEU A 124 11.08 -7.07 -3.80
C LEU A 124 12.58 -7.34 -3.60
N ARG A 125 13.09 -8.40 -4.19
CA ARG A 125 14.52 -8.71 -4.11
C ARG A 125 15.36 -7.61 -4.76
N GLU A 126 14.95 -7.10 -5.91
CA GLU A 126 15.63 -6.00 -6.56
C GLU A 126 15.57 -4.72 -5.72
N ALA A 127 14.42 -4.42 -5.14
CA ALA A 127 14.24 -3.28 -4.24
C ALA A 127 15.19 -3.34 -3.04
N LEU A 128 15.32 -4.50 -2.42
CA LEU A 128 16.23 -4.70 -1.30
C LEU A 128 17.71 -4.57 -1.70
N ARG A 129 18.02 -4.93 -2.94
CA ARG A 129 19.40 -4.80 -3.47
C ARG A 129 19.77 -3.34 -3.71
N GLN A 130 18.82 -2.52 -4.20
CA GLN A 130 19.04 -1.09 -4.50
C GLN A 130 19.12 -0.24 -3.23
N ASN A 131 18.47 -0.66 -2.18
CA ASN A 131 18.34 0.11 -0.95
C ASN A 131 18.98 -0.66 0.22
#